data_9a08df6bfdc608301f91458f900585b8
#
_entry.id   9a08df6bfdc608301f91458f900585b8
#
_cell.length_a   1.000
_cell.length_b   1.000
_cell.length_c   1.000
_cell.angle_alpha   90.00
_cell.angle_beta   90.00
_cell.angle_gamma   90.00
#
_symmetry.space_group_name_H-M   'P 1'
#
loop_
_entity.id
_entity.type
_entity.pdbx_description
1 polymer ?
#
loop_
_entity_poly.entity_id
_entity_poly.type
_entity_poly.pdbx_seq_one_letter_code
_entity_poly.pdbx_strand_id
1 'polypeptide(L)'
;MSEPRDIESALSVAAVIPALDEARSIAGTLDALACVRGLCEIIVVDGGSADATREIARAHACGARVVESERGRGAQMHAGALVARSQVLWFLHADTRAPADGVRGIADALADAGAVGGNFGIAFDGDSRPARFMTWLYPKLRAIGLAYGDSAFFVRREAYERAGGFRPFPVFEDLDLVTRLRRQGRFARAHGRVVTSSRRFEGRSFALTFARWAGLQILYWLGVHPHTLANFYAPVRAARARRRREQPG
;
A
#
# COMPACT_ATOMS: atom_id res chain seq x y z
N MET A 1 25.71 -12.72 28.87
CA MET A 1 24.86 -11.62 28.34
C MET A 1 25.29 -11.42 26.91
N SER A 2 24.59 -12.00 25.95
CA SER A 2 24.88 -11.85 24.52
C SER A 2 24.27 -10.51 24.08
N GLU A 3 25.08 -9.63 23.53
CA GLU A 3 24.61 -8.39 22.91
C GLU A 3 23.52 -8.68 21.87
N PRO A 4 22.46 -7.86 21.76
CA PRO A 4 21.51 -8.00 20.69
C PRO A 4 22.25 -7.75 19.38
N ARG A 5 22.47 -8.79 18.60
CA ARG A 5 23.01 -8.67 17.24
C ARG A 5 22.15 -7.67 16.48
N ASP A 6 22.81 -6.68 15.90
CA ASP A 6 22.20 -5.68 15.00
C ASP A 6 21.53 -6.37 13.79
N ILE A 7 20.31 -6.86 13.96
CA ILE A 7 19.50 -7.44 12.89
C ILE A 7 19.10 -6.35 11.88
N GLU A 8 19.13 -5.08 12.31
CA GLU A 8 18.87 -3.91 11.44
C GLU A 8 19.91 -3.75 10.32
N SER A 9 21.15 -4.22 10.49
CA SER A 9 22.21 -4.06 9.48
C SER A 9 22.18 -5.12 8.35
N ALA A 10 21.33 -6.16 8.45
CA ALA A 10 21.35 -7.31 7.55
C ALA A 10 20.27 -7.31 6.48
N LEU A 11 19.19 -6.51 6.59
CA LEU A 11 18.04 -6.57 5.69
C LEU A 11 17.80 -5.24 4.97
N SER A 12 18.09 -5.18 3.68
CA SER A 12 17.79 -3.99 2.88
C SER A 12 16.30 -3.95 2.51
N VAL A 13 15.67 -2.77 2.67
CA VAL A 13 14.25 -2.53 2.40
C VAL A 13 14.07 -1.39 1.42
N ALA A 14 13.27 -1.60 0.38
CA ALA A 14 12.83 -0.58 -0.57
C ALA A 14 11.35 -0.26 -0.35
N ALA A 15 11.02 1.00 -0.11
CA ALA A 15 9.65 1.50 -0.14
C ALA A 15 9.23 1.78 -1.60
N VAL A 16 8.13 1.18 -2.05
CA VAL A 16 7.57 1.36 -3.39
C VAL A 16 6.20 2.02 -3.26
N ILE A 17 6.05 3.21 -3.86
CA ILE A 17 4.89 4.09 -3.70
C ILE A 17 4.24 4.33 -5.07
N PRO A 18 3.12 3.68 -5.41
CA PRO A 18 2.34 4.04 -6.58
C PRO A 18 1.67 5.40 -6.38
N ALA A 19 1.89 6.33 -7.29
CA ALA A 19 1.32 7.68 -7.25
C ALA A 19 0.60 8.01 -8.56
N LEU A 20 -0.57 8.66 -8.43
CA LEU A 20 -1.32 9.23 -9.54
C LEU A 20 -2.16 10.40 -9.02
N ASP A 21 -1.88 11.63 -9.44
CA ASP A 21 -2.52 12.87 -8.98
C ASP A 21 -2.58 12.98 -7.44
N GLU A 22 -1.44 12.82 -6.79
CA GLU A 22 -1.28 12.81 -5.32
C GLU A 22 -0.46 14.01 -4.81
N ALA A 23 -0.43 15.14 -5.55
CA ALA A 23 0.33 16.34 -5.18
C ALA A 23 0.02 16.84 -3.76
N ARG A 24 -1.19 16.57 -3.23
CA ARG A 24 -1.60 17.00 -1.88
C ARG A 24 -1.06 16.13 -0.75
N SER A 25 -0.66 14.90 -1.03
CA SER A 25 -0.32 13.90 -0.01
C SER A 25 1.10 13.37 -0.11
N ILE A 26 1.68 13.36 -1.31
CA ILE A 26 2.96 12.71 -1.57
C ILE A 26 4.10 13.28 -0.71
N ALA A 27 4.17 14.60 -0.50
CA ALA A 27 5.20 15.22 0.33
C ALA A 27 5.16 14.67 1.76
N GLY A 28 3.99 14.64 2.41
CA GLY A 28 3.86 14.12 3.78
C GLY A 28 4.14 12.62 3.90
N THR A 29 3.92 11.84 2.83
CA THR A 29 4.33 10.43 2.77
C THR A 29 5.86 10.32 2.70
N LEU A 30 6.51 11.14 1.88
CA LEU A 30 7.96 11.17 1.75
C LEU A 30 8.66 11.69 3.01
N ASP A 31 8.09 12.72 3.68
CA ASP A 31 8.55 13.18 4.99
C ASP A 31 8.56 12.05 6.03
N ALA A 32 7.48 11.29 6.09
CA ALA A 32 7.38 10.15 7.00
C ALA A 32 8.42 9.07 6.66
N LEU A 33 8.65 8.77 5.38
CA LEU A 33 9.65 7.79 4.95
C LEU A 33 11.08 8.26 5.19
N ALA A 34 11.36 9.55 5.07
CA ALA A 34 12.66 10.12 5.42
C ALA A 34 13.04 9.92 6.90
N CYS A 35 12.01 9.79 7.77
CA CYS A 35 12.21 9.51 9.20
C CYS A 35 12.33 7.99 9.51
N VAL A 36 12.13 7.10 8.55
CA VAL A 36 12.24 5.65 8.77
C VAL A 36 13.71 5.23 8.84
N ARG A 37 14.14 4.79 10.02
CA ARG A 37 15.50 4.31 10.23
C ARG A 37 15.76 3.02 9.46
N GLY A 38 16.93 2.94 8.80
CA GLY A 38 17.35 1.76 8.06
C GLY A 38 16.66 1.53 6.70
N LEU A 39 15.82 2.47 6.23
CA LEU A 39 15.24 2.40 4.89
C LEU A 39 16.31 2.69 3.84
N CYS A 40 16.46 1.78 2.85
CA CYS A 40 17.54 1.86 1.87
C CYS A 40 17.14 2.56 0.58
N GLU A 41 15.89 2.39 0.15
CA GLU A 41 15.41 2.93 -1.12
C GLU A 41 13.98 3.48 -0.97
N ILE A 42 13.71 4.62 -1.59
CA ILE A 42 12.36 5.19 -1.75
C ILE A 42 12.11 5.34 -3.24
N ILE A 43 11.09 4.65 -3.75
CA ILE A 43 10.75 4.62 -5.17
C ILE A 43 9.31 5.06 -5.34
N VAL A 44 9.12 6.22 -5.96
CA VAL A 44 7.80 6.73 -6.35
C VAL A 44 7.54 6.33 -7.79
N VAL A 45 6.45 5.62 -8.03
CA VAL A 45 6.07 5.18 -9.38
C VAL A 45 4.86 5.97 -9.84
N ASP A 46 5.08 6.89 -10.76
CA ASP A 46 4.03 7.75 -11.32
C ASP A 46 3.30 7.07 -12.47
N GLY A 47 1.98 7.00 -12.37
CA GLY A 47 1.09 6.41 -13.38
C GLY A 47 0.55 7.43 -14.40
N GLY A 48 1.30 8.50 -14.69
CA GLY A 48 0.90 9.57 -15.59
C GLY A 48 0.07 10.64 -14.89
N SER A 49 0.58 11.20 -13.78
CA SER A 49 -0.05 12.32 -13.06
C SER A 49 -0.17 13.56 -13.94
N ALA A 50 -1.32 14.24 -13.84
CA ALA A 50 -1.60 15.51 -14.50
C ALA A 50 -1.37 16.72 -13.58
N ASP A 51 -1.11 16.47 -12.28
CA ASP A 51 -0.79 17.49 -11.29
C ASP A 51 0.71 17.50 -10.94
N ALA A 52 1.12 18.29 -9.97
CA ALA A 52 2.51 18.46 -9.55
C ALA A 52 3.10 17.26 -8.76
N THR A 53 2.50 16.06 -8.81
CA THR A 53 2.95 14.89 -8.05
C THR A 53 4.41 14.54 -8.34
N ARG A 54 4.80 14.49 -9.61
CA ARG A 54 6.17 14.11 -10.04
C ARG A 54 7.20 15.15 -9.62
N GLU A 55 6.86 16.42 -9.82
CA GLU A 55 7.73 17.55 -9.48
C GLU A 55 8.01 17.57 -7.98
N ILE A 56 6.96 17.40 -7.15
CA ILE A 56 7.08 17.34 -5.69
C ILE A 56 7.96 16.15 -5.29
N ALA A 57 7.72 14.97 -5.87
CA ALA A 57 8.48 13.77 -5.52
C ALA A 57 9.96 13.88 -5.92
N ARG A 58 10.27 14.46 -7.11
CA ARG A 58 11.65 14.66 -7.58
C ARG A 58 12.41 15.70 -6.77
N ALA A 59 11.73 16.76 -6.34
CA ALA A 59 12.33 17.84 -5.57
C ALA A 59 12.47 17.53 -4.07
N HIS A 60 11.89 16.43 -3.59
CA HIS A 60 11.85 16.12 -2.17
C HIS A 60 13.23 15.72 -1.63
N ALA A 61 13.60 16.27 -0.45
CA ALA A 61 14.91 16.10 0.18
C ALA A 61 15.27 14.64 0.53
N CYS A 62 14.30 13.72 0.60
CA CYS A 62 14.57 12.30 0.87
C CYS A 62 15.28 11.57 -0.28
N GLY A 63 15.47 12.20 -1.44
CA GLY A 63 16.15 11.59 -2.58
C GLY A 63 15.36 10.45 -3.21
N ALA A 64 14.04 10.50 -3.20
CA ALA A 64 13.20 9.45 -3.81
C ALA A 64 13.49 9.31 -5.31
N ARG A 65 13.67 8.07 -5.75
CA ARG A 65 13.76 7.75 -7.18
C ARG A 65 12.37 7.77 -7.79
N VAL A 66 12.12 8.64 -8.77
CA VAL A 66 10.85 8.72 -9.49
C VAL A 66 10.92 7.94 -10.79
N VAL A 67 10.00 6.99 -10.97
CA VAL A 67 9.87 6.11 -12.14
C VAL A 67 8.49 6.33 -12.75
N GLU A 68 8.41 6.31 -14.06
CA GLU A 68 7.15 6.38 -14.79
C GLU A 68 6.69 4.98 -15.20
N SER A 69 5.39 4.73 -15.18
CA SER A 69 4.79 3.48 -15.60
C SER A 69 3.42 3.70 -16.23
N GLU A 70 2.87 2.63 -16.79
CA GLU A 70 1.47 2.61 -17.17
C GLU A 70 0.55 2.87 -15.97
N ARG A 71 -0.62 3.43 -16.27
CA ARG A 71 -1.65 3.70 -15.27
C ARG A 71 -2.24 2.41 -14.74
N GLY A 72 -2.19 2.25 -13.42
CA GLY A 72 -2.74 1.10 -12.72
C GLY A 72 -1.91 0.77 -11.49
N ARG A 73 -2.56 0.65 -10.32
CA ARG A 73 -1.86 0.46 -9.05
C ARG A 73 -0.95 -0.78 -9.07
N GLY A 74 -1.45 -1.91 -9.59
CA GLY A 74 -0.64 -3.13 -9.75
C GLY A 74 0.54 -2.96 -10.70
N ALA A 75 0.34 -2.30 -11.86
CA ALA A 75 1.39 -2.01 -12.82
C ALA A 75 2.47 -1.09 -12.23
N GLN A 76 2.05 -0.03 -11.52
CA GLN A 76 2.97 0.88 -10.84
C GLN A 76 3.79 0.17 -9.76
N MET A 77 3.15 -0.61 -8.88
CA MET A 77 3.86 -1.37 -7.85
C MET A 77 4.81 -2.40 -8.45
N HIS A 78 4.42 -3.04 -9.55
CA HIS A 78 5.29 -3.99 -10.27
C HIS A 78 6.50 -3.28 -10.88
N ALA A 79 6.31 -2.17 -11.58
CA ALA A 79 7.40 -1.37 -12.13
C ALA A 79 8.40 -0.91 -11.06
N GLY A 80 7.91 -0.48 -9.90
CA GLY A 80 8.76 -0.13 -8.77
C GLY A 80 9.53 -1.32 -8.21
N ALA A 81 8.90 -2.49 -8.11
CA ALA A 81 9.55 -3.72 -7.66
C ALA A 81 10.69 -4.16 -8.60
N LEU A 82 10.53 -3.97 -9.91
CA LEU A 82 11.55 -4.32 -10.90
C LEU A 82 12.81 -3.45 -10.82
N VAL A 83 12.66 -2.17 -10.45
CA VAL A 83 13.81 -1.25 -10.37
C VAL A 83 14.44 -1.18 -8.98
N ALA A 84 13.76 -1.66 -7.95
CA ALA A 84 14.28 -1.78 -6.59
C ALA A 84 15.42 -2.80 -6.55
N ARG A 85 16.39 -2.60 -5.64
CA ARG A 85 17.56 -3.48 -5.47
C ARG A 85 17.57 -4.21 -4.12
N SER A 86 16.77 -3.72 -3.18
CA SER A 86 16.69 -4.23 -1.81
C SER A 86 16.10 -5.63 -1.73
N GLN A 87 16.45 -6.35 -0.66
CA GLN A 87 15.99 -7.73 -0.40
C GLN A 87 14.51 -7.83 -0.05
N VAL A 88 13.94 -6.74 0.47
CA VAL A 88 12.53 -6.64 0.83
C VAL A 88 11.89 -5.48 0.09
N LEU A 89 10.72 -5.74 -0.48
CA LEU A 89 9.86 -4.75 -1.12
C LEU A 89 8.75 -4.39 -0.12
N TRP A 90 8.61 -3.11 0.17
CA TRP A 90 7.59 -2.55 1.06
C TRP A 90 6.67 -1.63 0.27
N PHE A 91 5.42 -2.04 0.04
CA PHE A 91 4.45 -1.30 -0.76
C PHE A 91 3.59 -0.40 0.11
N LEU A 92 3.62 0.91 -0.15
CA LEU A 92 2.85 1.93 0.57
C LEU A 92 2.04 2.78 -0.41
N HIS A 93 0.89 3.27 0.02
CA HIS A 93 0.15 4.25 -0.77
C HIS A 93 0.73 5.66 -0.61
N ALA A 94 0.51 6.52 -1.62
CA ALA A 94 1.00 7.90 -1.66
C ALA A 94 0.34 8.84 -0.63
N ASP A 95 -0.59 8.34 0.17
CA ASP A 95 -1.27 9.04 1.25
C ASP A 95 -1.12 8.30 2.60
N THR A 96 -0.08 7.49 2.73
CA THR A 96 0.17 6.65 3.90
C THR A 96 1.47 7.04 4.59
N ARG A 97 1.42 7.31 5.89
CA ARG A 97 2.58 7.59 6.72
C ARG A 97 3.08 6.33 7.40
N ALA A 98 4.34 6.01 7.16
CA ALA A 98 5.03 4.88 7.76
C ALA A 98 5.47 5.20 9.20
N PRO A 99 5.53 4.21 10.12
CA PRO A 99 6.15 4.39 11.42
C PRO A 99 7.69 4.49 11.29
N ALA A 100 8.33 5.31 12.13
CA ALA A 100 9.77 5.55 12.08
C ALA A 100 10.61 4.28 12.34
N ASP A 101 10.06 3.29 13.00
CA ASP A 101 10.63 1.95 13.26
C ASP A 101 10.15 0.89 12.28
N GLY A 102 9.61 1.31 11.13
CA GLY A 102 9.00 0.42 10.14
C GLY A 102 9.93 -0.68 9.65
N VAL A 103 11.20 -0.36 9.35
CA VAL A 103 12.19 -1.36 8.92
C VAL A 103 12.45 -2.39 10.01
N ARG A 104 12.55 -1.97 11.27
CA ARG A 104 12.68 -2.90 12.40
C ARG A 104 11.46 -3.81 12.51
N GLY A 105 10.24 -3.25 12.38
CA GLY A 105 9.01 -4.04 12.35
C GLY A 105 8.97 -5.09 11.25
N ILE A 106 9.53 -4.78 10.07
CA ILE A 106 9.70 -5.70 8.96
C ILE A 106 10.73 -6.78 9.31
N ALA A 107 11.89 -6.38 9.84
CA ALA A 107 12.96 -7.31 10.20
C ALA A 107 12.49 -8.33 11.26
N ASP A 108 11.84 -7.86 12.32
CA ASP A 108 11.28 -8.73 13.37
C ASP A 108 10.21 -9.69 12.81
N ALA A 109 9.35 -9.22 11.92
CA ALA A 109 8.32 -10.04 11.29
C ALA A 109 8.91 -11.10 10.34
N LEU A 110 10.07 -10.82 9.73
CA LEU A 110 10.79 -11.71 8.83
C LEU A 110 11.93 -12.48 9.51
N ALA A 111 12.10 -12.38 10.82
CA ALA A 111 13.11 -13.15 11.57
C ALA A 111 12.86 -14.66 11.46
N ASP A 112 11.61 -15.08 11.32
CA ASP A 112 11.25 -16.45 10.94
C ASP A 112 11.53 -16.68 9.46
N ALA A 113 12.39 -17.65 9.15
CA ALA A 113 12.76 -18.02 7.78
C ALA A 113 11.55 -18.50 6.93
N GLY A 114 10.50 -19.03 7.55
CA GLY A 114 9.25 -19.41 6.88
C GLY A 114 8.35 -18.24 6.55
N ALA A 115 8.66 -17.02 7.00
CA ALA A 115 7.90 -15.82 6.66
C ALA A 115 8.33 -15.26 5.30
N VAL A 116 7.44 -15.27 4.33
CA VAL A 116 7.68 -14.74 2.97
C VAL A 116 7.36 -13.27 2.83
N GLY A 117 6.58 -12.71 3.75
CA GLY A 117 6.13 -11.32 3.78
C GLY A 117 5.20 -11.07 4.95
N GLY A 118 4.60 -9.90 4.98
CA GLY A 118 3.68 -9.52 6.04
C GLY A 118 3.04 -8.15 5.80
N ASN A 119 2.34 -7.63 6.80
CA ASN A 119 1.72 -6.32 6.74
C ASN A 119 1.72 -5.61 8.09
N PHE A 120 1.49 -4.30 8.07
CA PHE A 120 1.32 -3.47 9.27
C PHE A 120 -0.14 -3.40 9.72
N GLY A 121 -0.36 -2.96 10.95
CA GLY A 121 -1.65 -2.47 11.38
C GLY A 121 -1.99 -1.17 10.65
N ILE A 122 -3.29 -0.83 10.56
CA ILE A 122 -3.74 0.42 9.96
C ILE A 122 -4.44 1.27 11.01
N ALA A 123 -4.16 2.56 10.98
CA ALA A 123 -4.99 3.61 11.55
C ALA A 123 -5.40 4.58 10.44
N PHE A 124 -6.61 5.09 10.48
CA PHE A 124 -7.06 6.15 9.58
C PHE A 124 -6.86 7.49 10.26
N ASP A 125 -6.39 8.49 9.50
CA ASP A 125 -6.27 9.85 9.99
C ASP A 125 -7.66 10.49 10.21
N GLY A 126 -7.68 11.54 11.06
CA GLY A 126 -8.89 12.30 11.39
C GLY A 126 -9.85 11.60 12.37
N ASP A 127 -10.80 12.40 12.89
CA ASP A 127 -11.71 12.01 13.97
C ASP A 127 -13.13 11.67 13.49
N SER A 128 -13.32 11.51 12.18
CA SER A 128 -14.63 11.18 11.63
C SER A 128 -15.11 9.80 12.12
N ARG A 129 -16.43 9.65 12.31
CA ARG A 129 -17.00 8.35 12.70
C ARG A 129 -16.56 7.19 11.80
N PRO A 130 -16.53 7.33 10.46
CA PRO A 130 -16.00 6.30 9.58
C PRO A 130 -14.51 5.97 9.83
N ALA A 131 -13.64 6.98 10.01
CA ALA A 131 -12.23 6.76 10.28
C ALA A 131 -12.01 5.97 11.58
N ARG A 132 -12.69 6.36 12.66
CA ARG A 132 -12.64 5.65 13.95
C ARG A 132 -13.16 4.22 13.85
N PHE A 133 -14.29 4.01 13.16
CA PHE A 133 -14.85 2.68 12.94
C PHE A 133 -13.88 1.79 12.15
N MET A 134 -13.30 2.29 11.07
CA MET A 134 -12.34 1.52 10.26
C MET A 134 -11.05 1.23 11.04
N THR A 135 -10.52 2.17 11.81
CA THR A 135 -9.37 1.95 12.69
C THR A 135 -9.64 0.84 13.72
N TRP A 136 -10.88 0.75 14.23
CA TRP A 136 -11.30 -0.32 15.13
C TRP A 136 -11.51 -1.67 14.40
N LEU A 137 -12.04 -1.65 13.18
CA LEU A 137 -12.38 -2.84 12.40
C LEU A 137 -11.14 -3.53 11.80
N TYR A 138 -10.19 -2.78 11.25
CA TYR A 138 -9.05 -3.33 10.52
C TYR A 138 -8.21 -4.36 11.31
N PRO A 139 -7.90 -4.18 12.60
CA PRO A 139 -7.21 -5.22 13.37
C PRO A 139 -7.95 -6.56 13.41
N LYS A 140 -9.28 -6.54 13.38
CA LYS A 140 -10.12 -7.74 13.34
C LYS A 140 -10.08 -8.43 11.98
N LEU A 141 -10.17 -7.64 10.89
CA LEU A 141 -10.02 -8.15 9.53
C LEU A 141 -8.62 -8.76 9.32
N ARG A 142 -7.59 -8.09 9.84
CA ARG A 142 -6.21 -8.62 9.83
C ARG A 142 -6.09 -9.91 10.63
N ALA A 143 -6.80 -10.05 11.76
CA ALA A 143 -6.79 -11.25 12.60
C ALA A 143 -7.33 -12.48 11.87
N ILE A 144 -8.33 -12.32 11.00
CA ILE A 144 -8.87 -13.39 10.14
C ILE A 144 -8.12 -13.52 8.81
N GLY A 145 -6.99 -12.83 8.67
CA GLY A 145 -6.09 -12.99 7.53
C GLY A 145 -6.36 -12.08 6.34
N LEU A 146 -7.24 -11.10 6.43
CA LEU A 146 -7.43 -10.13 5.36
C LEU A 146 -6.29 -9.09 5.40
N ALA A 147 -5.50 -9.07 4.33
CA ALA A 147 -4.42 -8.11 4.14
C ALA A 147 -4.69 -7.36 2.83
N TYR A 148 -5.06 -6.11 2.95
CA TYR A 148 -5.29 -5.21 1.82
C TYR A 148 -4.06 -4.33 1.57
N GLY A 149 -3.93 -3.77 0.37
CA GLY A 149 -2.84 -2.87 -0.01
C GLY A 149 -2.67 -1.68 0.93
N ASP A 150 -3.76 -1.19 1.50
CA ASP A 150 -3.76 -0.11 2.51
C ASP A 150 -2.93 -0.45 3.77
N SER A 151 -2.66 -1.73 4.03
CA SER A 151 -1.90 -2.21 5.20
C SER A 151 -0.38 -2.17 5.02
N ALA A 152 0.11 -1.46 4.00
CA ALA A 152 1.53 -1.30 3.73
C ALA A 152 2.27 -2.64 3.84
N PHE A 153 1.88 -3.59 3.00
CA PHE A 153 2.45 -4.93 3.04
C PHE A 153 3.88 -4.96 2.48
N PHE A 154 4.65 -5.88 3.02
CA PHE A 154 6.03 -6.12 2.60
C PHE A 154 6.23 -7.59 2.22
N VAL A 155 7.21 -7.84 1.38
CA VAL A 155 7.50 -9.18 0.86
C VAL A 155 8.99 -9.35 0.59
N ARG A 156 9.54 -10.53 0.87
CA ARG A 156 10.88 -10.89 0.40
C ARG A 156 10.90 -10.85 -1.13
N ARG A 157 11.91 -10.23 -1.71
CA ARG A 157 12.07 -10.15 -3.19
C ARG A 157 11.96 -11.52 -3.84
N GLU A 158 12.68 -12.51 -3.35
CA GLU A 158 12.63 -13.86 -3.89
C GLU A 158 11.22 -14.47 -3.90
N ALA A 159 10.44 -14.26 -2.84
CA ALA A 159 9.06 -14.72 -2.78
C ALA A 159 8.15 -13.97 -3.77
N TYR A 160 8.38 -12.65 -3.94
CA TYR A 160 7.69 -11.84 -4.93
C TYR A 160 7.96 -12.33 -6.35
N GLU A 161 9.21 -12.60 -6.68
CA GLU A 161 9.65 -13.11 -7.98
C GLU A 161 9.09 -14.51 -8.27
N ARG A 162 9.19 -15.43 -7.29
CA ARG A 162 8.58 -16.77 -7.41
C ARG A 162 7.06 -16.72 -7.55
N ALA A 163 6.40 -15.71 -6.97
CA ALA A 163 4.97 -15.50 -7.17
C ALA A 163 4.64 -14.94 -8.56
N GLY A 164 5.62 -14.51 -9.35
CA GLY A 164 5.41 -13.86 -10.65
C GLY A 164 4.93 -12.40 -10.54
N GLY A 165 5.17 -11.74 -9.39
CA GLY A 165 4.85 -10.33 -9.19
C GLY A 165 3.35 -10.01 -9.19
N PHE A 166 3.02 -8.73 -9.35
CA PHE A 166 1.63 -8.29 -9.53
C PHE A 166 1.09 -8.71 -10.90
N ARG A 167 -0.14 -9.18 -10.92
CA ARG A 167 -0.91 -9.36 -12.16
C ARG A 167 -1.56 -8.04 -12.57
N PRO A 168 -1.85 -7.84 -13.86
CA PRO A 168 -2.47 -6.61 -14.37
C PRO A 168 -3.97 -6.54 -14.04
N PHE A 169 -4.32 -6.71 -12.76
CA PHE A 169 -5.68 -6.62 -12.28
C PHE A 169 -6.03 -5.18 -11.93
N PRO A 170 -7.19 -4.67 -12.38
CA PRO A 170 -7.63 -3.32 -12.09
C PRO A 170 -8.11 -3.13 -10.65
N VAL A 171 -8.46 -4.23 -9.96
CA VAL A 171 -8.87 -4.31 -8.56
C VAL A 171 -8.41 -5.63 -7.98
N PHE A 172 -8.21 -5.71 -6.65
CA PHE A 172 -7.79 -6.92 -5.92
C PHE A 172 -6.41 -7.47 -6.33
N GLU A 173 -5.58 -6.69 -6.99
CA GLU A 173 -4.21 -7.06 -7.35
C GLU A 173 -3.35 -7.40 -6.12
N ASP A 174 -3.61 -6.73 -4.99
CA ASP A 174 -2.98 -6.97 -3.70
C ASP A 174 -3.43 -8.28 -3.06
N LEU A 175 -4.73 -8.56 -3.06
CA LEU A 175 -5.28 -9.81 -2.52
C LEU A 175 -4.85 -11.02 -3.33
N ASP A 176 -4.78 -10.90 -4.66
CA ASP A 176 -4.28 -11.95 -5.54
C ASP A 176 -2.81 -12.25 -5.22
N LEU A 177 -1.96 -11.22 -5.13
CA LEU A 177 -0.56 -11.40 -4.80
C LEU A 177 -0.38 -12.03 -3.41
N VAL A 178 -1.04 -11.50 -2.37
CA VAL A 178 -0.97 -12.04 -1.00
C VAL A 178 -1.45 -13.49 -0.94
N THR A 179 -2.48 -13.84 -1.72
CA THR A 179 -2.96 -15.23 -1.81
C THR A 179 -1.89 -16.16 -2.40
N ARG A 180 -1.19 -15.74 -3.45
CA ARG A 180 -0.08 -16.51 -4.06
C ARG A 180 1.13 -16.61 -3.13
N LEU A 181 1.46 -15.54 -2.40
CA LEU A 181 2.55 -15.53 -1.42
C LEU A 181 2.29 -16.49 -0.25
N ARG A 182 1.05 -16.56 0.25
CA ARG A 182 0.66 -17.48 1.34
C ARG A 182 0.79 -18.96 0.99
N ARG A 183 0.81 -19.30 -0.29
CA ARG A 183 1.09 -20.67 -0.74
C ARG A 183 2.58 -21.02 -0.67
N GLN A 184 3.45 -20.02 -0.54
CA GLN A 184 4.90 -20.20 -0.46
C GLN A 184 5.42 -20.19 0.98
N GLY A 185 4.66 -19.60 1.92
CA GLY A 185 5.07 -19.50 3.31
C GLY A 185 4.15 -18.62 4.14
N ARG A 186 4.56 -18.35 5.37
CA ARG A 186 3.79 -17.57 6.33
C ARG A 186 3.77 -16.09 5.97
N PHE A 187 2.58 -15.48 6.04
CA PHE A 187 2.41 -14.05 5.93
C PHE A 187 2.31 -13.44 7.33
N ALA A 188 3.38 -12.76 7.77
CA ALA A 188 3.59 -12.30 9.13
C ALA A 188 2.84 -11.00 9.45
N ARG A 189 2.82 -10.63 10.72
CA ARG A 189 2.26 -9.36 11.19
C ARG A 189 3.38 -8.54 11.82
N ALA A 190 3.77 -7.44 11.17
CA ALA A 190 4.70 -6.49 11.77
C ALA A 190 4.05 -5.79 12.97
N HIS A 191 4.86 -5.45 13.95
CA HIS A 191 4.45 -4.50 14.99
C HIS A 191 4.36 -3.08 14.39
N GLY A 192 3.69 -2.19 15.08
CA GLY A 192 3.45 -0.84 14.59
C GLY A 192 2.22 -0.71 13.69
N ARG A 193 1.92 0.53 13.32
CA ARG A 193 0.79 0.90 12.47
C ARG A 193 1.22 1.94 11.45
N VAL A 194 0.69 1.83 10.26
CA VAL A 194 0.69 2.91 9.29
C VAL A 194 -0.54 3.77 9.47
N VAL A 195 -0.42 5.06 9.17
CA VAL A 195 -1.55 6.01 9.20
C VAL A 195 -1.89 6.36 7.75
N THR A 196 -3.08 5.96 7.30
CA THR A 196 -3.55 6.24 5.94
C THR A 196 -4.69 7.25 5.94
N SER A 197 -4.86 7.95 4.81
CA SER A 197 -5.86 9.01 4.70
C SER A 197 -7.29 8.48 4.73
N SER A 198 -8.12 9.13 5.54
CA SER A 198 -9.58 8.87 5.62
C SER A 198 -10.39 9.57 4.51
N ARG A 199 -9.74 10.35 3.63
CA ARG A 199 -10.39 11.16 2.56
C ARG A 199 -11.34 10.37 1.65
N ARG A 200 -11.17 9.04 1.56
CA ARG A 200 -12.06 8.18 0.79
C ARG A 200 -13.48 8.10 1.36
N PHE A 201 -13.64 8.45 2.63
CA PHE A 201 -14.94 8.46 3.32
C PHE A 201 -15.62 9.84 3.25
N GLU A 202 -14.92 10.88 2.78
CA GLU A 202 -15.46 12.23 2.71
C GLU A 202 -16.48 12.39 1.58
N GLY A 203 -17.59 13.06 1.88
CA GLY A 203 -18.61 13.42 0.90
C GLY A 203 -19.39 12.24 0.30
N ARG A 204 -19.35 11.05 0.94
CA ARG A 204 -20.07 9.85 0.51
C ARG A 204 -20.76 9.18 1.70
N SER A 205 -21.84 8.45 1.42
CA SER A 205 -22.41 7.55 2.43
C SER A 205 -21.39 6.44 2.73
N PHE A 206 -20.90 6.42 3.98
CA PHE A 206 -19.98 5.38 4.43
C PHE A 206 -20.61 3.99 4.33
N ALA A 207 -21.87 3.85 4.77
CA ALA A 207 -22.58 2.58 4.75
C ALA A 207 -22.68 1.99 3.32
N LEU A 208 -23.01 2.84 2.33
CA LEU A 208 -23.10 2.41 0.93
C LEU A 208 -21.72 2.05 0.36
N THR A 209 -20.69 2.81 0.69
CA THR A 209 -19.31 2.54 0.28
C THR A 209 -18.82 1.22 0.87
N PHE A 210 -19.06 0.99 2.15
CA PHE A 210 -18.69 -0.22 2.84
C PHE A 210 -19.44 -1.45 2.32
N ALA A 211 -20.77 -1.36 2.15
CA ALA A 211 -21.60 -2.43 1.59
C ALA A 211 -21.13 -2.82 0.18
N ARG A 212 -20.77 -1.83 -0.64
CA ARG A 212 -20.21 -2.08 -1.97
C ARG A 212 -18.89 -2.83 -1.92
N TRP A 213 -17.95 -2.44 -1.04
CA TRP A 213 -16.69 -3.16 -0.87
C TRP A 213 -16.90 -4.58 -0.37
N ALA A 214 -17.77 -4.77 0.61
CA ALA A 214 -18.11 -6.09 1.11
C ALA A 214 -18.72 -6.98 0.01
N GLY A 215 -19.62 -6.44 -0.80
CA GLY A 215 -20.19 -7.13 -1.94
C GLY A 215 -19.15 -7.53 -2.98
N LEU A 216 -18.26 -6.61 -3.38
CA LEU A 216 -17.18 -6.90 -4.31
C LEU A 216 -16.21 -7.97 -3.75
N GLN A 217 -15.93 -7.93 -2.44
CA GLN A 217 -15.10 -8.93 -1.78
C GLN A 217 -15.73 -10.31 -1.80
N ILE A 218 -17.04 -10.40 -1.53
CA ILE A 218 -17.79 -11.66 -1.59
C ILE A 218 -17.77 -12.22 -3.02
N LEU A 219 -18.05 -11.39 -4.02
CA LEU A 219 -18.00 -11.80 -5.42
C LEU A 219 -16.60 -12.28 -5.84
N TYR A 220 -15.55 -11.61 -5.37
CA TYR A 220 -14.17 -12.07 -5.60
C TYR A 220 -13.92 -13.46 -5.00
N TRP A 221 -14.38 -13.71 -3.77
CA TRP A 221 -14.26 -15.04 -3.13
C TRP A 221 -15.09 -16.12 -3.82
N LEU A 222 -16.20 -15.75 -4.45
CA LEU A 222 -17.00 -16.65 -5.29
C LEU A 222 -16.38 -16.89 -6.67
N GLY A 223 -15.18 -16.34 -6.93
CA GLY A 223 -14.42 -16.56 -8.17
C GLY A 223 -14.74 -15.62 -9.31
N VAL A 224 -15.49 -14.54 -9.08
CA VAL A 224 -15.75 -13.53 -10.13
C VAL A 224 -14.44 -12.81 -10.45
N HIS A 225 -14.07 -12.79 -11.73
CA HIS A 225 -12.79 -12.29 -12.19
C HIS A 225 -12.62 -10.77 -11.93
N PRO A 226 -11.43 -10.29 -11.50
CA PRO A 226 -11.17 -8.89 -11.17
C PRO A 226 -11.52 -7.88 -12.28
N HIS A 227 -11.34 -8.22 -13.54
CA HIS A 227 -11.76 -7.36 -14.66
C HIS A 227 -13.28 -7.14 -14.72
N THR A 228 -14.08 -8.16 -14.40
CA THR A 228 -15.54 -8.02 -14.31
C THR A 228 -15.92 -7.15 -13.11
N LEU A 229 -15.26 -7.34 -11.95
CA LEU A 229 -15.51 -6.57 -10.74
C LEU A 229 -15.14 -5.10 -10.88
N ALA A 230 -14.17 -4.78 -11.73
CA ALA A 230 -13.76 -3.40 -12.00
C ALA A 230 -14.90 -2.55 -12.56
N ASN A 231 -15.82 -3.12 -13.33
CA ASN A 231 -16.98 -2.42 -13.87
C ASN A 231 -17.93 -1.92 -12.76
N PHE A 232 -17.91 -2.59 -11.61
CA PHE A 232 -18.69 -2.22 -10.43
C PHE A 232 -17.89 -1.39 -9.42
N TYR A 233 -16.57 -1.25 -9.62
CA TYR A 233 -15.69 -0.45 -8.79
C TYR A 233 -15.64 0.99 -9.31
N ALA A 234 -16.31 1.94 -8.62
CA ALA A 234 -16.19 3.35 -8.95
C ALA A 234 -14.96 3.94 -8.25
N PRO A 235 -13.89 4.28 -8.97
CA PRO A 235 -12.73 4.93 -8.37
C PRO A 235 -13.15 6.28 -7.79
N VAL A 236 -12.56 6.66 -6.64
CA VAL A 236 -12.84 7.91 -5.92
C VAL A 236 -12.72 9.13 -6.84
N ARG A 237 -11.83 9.07 -7.82
CA ARG A 237 -11.51 10.16 -8.76
C ARG A 237 -12.56 10.39 -9.85
N ALA A 238 -13.19 9.35 -10.37
CA ALA A 238 -14.24 9.49 -11.38
C ALA A 238 -15.45 10.30 -10.85
N ALA A 239 -15.78 10.14 -9.58
CA ALA A 239 -16.85 10.90 -8.94
C ALA A 239 -16.49 12.39 -8.71
N ARG A 240 -15.20 12.73 -8.48
CA ARG A 240 -14.75 14.13 -8.37
C ARG A 240 -14.74 14.83 -9.73
N ALA A 241 -14.30 14.16 -10.79
CA ALA A 241 -14.33 14.70 -12.15
C ALA A 241 -15.76 14.99 -12.62
N ARG A 242 -16.72 14.09 -12.28
CA ARG A 242 -18.13 14.29 -12.58
C ARG A 242 -18.75 15.47 -11.82
N ARG A 243 -18.47 15.63 -10.52
CA ARG A 243 -18.93 16.79 -9.72
C ARG A 243 -18.36 18.13 -10.19
N ARG A 244 -17.10 18.17 -10.68
CA ARG A 244 -16.53 19.41 -11.27
C ARG A 244 -17.19 19.79 -12.58
N ARG A 245 -17.73 18.84 -13.35
CA ARG A 245 -18.48 19.11 -14.58
C ARG A 245 -19.94 19.52 -14.31
N GLU A 246 -20.49 19.16 -13.15
CA GLU A 246 -21.87 19.41 -12.74
C GLU A 246 -22.04 20.70 -11.91
N GLN A 247 -20.93 21.41 -11.57
CA GLN A 247 -20.95 22.75 -10.98
C GLN A 247 -20.51 23.76 -12.06
N PRO A 248 -21.47 24.40 -12.80
CA PRO A 248 -21.16 25.58 -13.59
C PRO A 248 -20.78 26.69 -12.64
N GLY A 249 -19.68 27.41 -12.95
CA GLY A 249 -19.16 28.56 -12.22
C GLY A 249 -20.13 29.75 -12.23
#